data_688931644664cb8b896c9579b7ce5685
#
_entry.id   688931644664cb8b896c9579b7ce5685
#
_cell.length_a   1.000
_cell.length_b   1.000
_cell.length_c   1.000
_cell.angle_alpha   90.00
_cell.angle_beta   90.00
_cell.angle_gamma   90.00
#
_symmetry.space_group_name_H-M   'P 1'
#
loop_
_entity.id
_entity.type
_entity.pdbx_description
1 polymer ?
#
loop_
_entity_poly.entity_id
_entity_poly.type
_entity_poly.pdbx_seq_one_letter_code
_entity_poly.pdbx_strand_id
1 'polypeptide(L)'
;MKVKDVISIIEGYAPLELQADFDNSGMQVCFEEDEVRGVLLCVDVTPAVIDEAAAKGANMVISHHPVLFNPVKKIVAGGFVSDVILKAAAARVSIYSAHTNLDCVLGGLNDFLAGALGIDVDIERAGEGEYYRIGTVHGSLTFGQFAEKCAKTVGAGVRTIGDMDKVIATALVSTGAGGGDRDMFAMCMRGEADVVVTAEVRHDVAVACAQAGLCVVELTHYDSEKCARNILAGLLGSKGVDCLFASEKSPYNE
;
A
#
# COMPACT_ATOMS: atom_id res chain seq x y z
N MET A 1 15.30 -22.32 3.47
CA MET A 1 13.99 -21.82 3.99
C MET A 1 12.92 -22.12 2.95
N LYS A 2 11.80 -22.69 3.34
CA LYS A 2 10.71 -23.00 2.41
C LYS A 2 9.78 -21.79 2.22
N VAL A 3 8.98 -21.84 1.16
CA VAL A 3 7.98 -20.80 0.87
C VAL A 3 7.04 -20.58 2.06
N LYS A 4 6.53 -21.65 2.69
CA LYS A 4 5.70 -21.56 3.91
C LYS A 4 6.38 -20.87 5.07
N ASP A 5 7.70 -20.98 5.21
CA ASP A 5 8.42 -20.32 6.30
C ASP A 5 8.47 -18.81 6.08
N VAL A 6 8.64 -18.37 4.82
CA VAL A 6 8.57 -16.93 4.45
C VAL A 6 7.17 -16.39 4.68
N ILE A 7 6.13 -17.13 4.29
CA ILE A 7 4.73 -16.77 4.54
C ILE A 7 4.50 -16.58 6.05
N SER A 8 4.95 -17.53 6.88
CA SER A 8 4.80 -17.44 8.33
C SER A 8 5.50 -16.21 8.94
N ILE A 9 6.61 -15.75 8.36
CA ILE A 9 7.27 -14.50 8.79
C ILE A 9 6.37 -13.30 8.50
N ILE A 10 5.76 -13.25 7.32
CA ILE A 10 4.89 -12.13 6.92
C ILE A 10 3.61 -12.12 7.76
N GLU A 11 2.96 -13.28 7.92
CA GLU A 11 1.73 -13.41 8.70
C GLU A 11 1.96 -13.20 10.21
N GLY A 12 3.17 -13.49 10.70
CA GLY A 12 3.57 -13.16 12.07
C GLY A 12 3.76 -11.66 12.31
N TYR A 13 3.97 -10.88 11.24
CA TYR A 13 4.05 -9.41 11.30
C TYR A 13 2.71 -8.75 10.98
N ALA A 14 2.07 -9.16 9.89
CA ALA A 14 0.77 -8.67 9.42
C ALA A 14 -0.23 -9.83 9.31
N PRO A 15 -0.90 -10.22 10.43
CA PRO A 15 -1.83 -11.33 10.47
C PRO A 15 -2.97 -11.19 9.47
N LEU A 16 -3.40 -12.31 8.86
CA LEU A 16 -4.50 -12.30 7.89
C LEU A 16 -5.85 -11.89 8.50
N GLU A 17 -6.00 -12.02 9.81
CA GLU A 17 -7.18 -11.58 10.56
C GLU A 17 -7.40 -10.06 10.49
N LEU A 18 -6.36 -9.29 10.16
CA LEU A 18 -6.43 -7.84 9.99
C LEU A 18 -6.92 -7.42 8.60
N GLN A 19 -7.05 -8.35 7.65
CA GLN A 19 -7.53 -7.99 6.31
C GLN A 19 -9.01 -7.59 6.33
N ALA A 20 -9.40 -6.74 5.36
CA ALA A 20 -10.80 -6.39 5.13
C ALA A 20 -11.63 -7.62 4.76
N ASP A 21 -12.91 -7.61 5.12
CA ASP A 21 -13.86 -8.69 4.78
C ASP A 21 -13.99 -8.95 3.27
N PHE A 22 -13.73 -7.93 2.44
CA PHE A 22 -13.79 -8.02 0.99
C PHE A 22 -12.46 -8.42 0.34
N ASP A 23 -11.37 -8.47 1.12
CA ASP A 23 -10.02 -8.67 0.63
C ASP A 23 -9.67 -10.15 0.41
N ASN A 24 -8.55 -10.38 -0.26
CA ASN A 24 -7.97 -11.70 -0.50
C ASN A 24 -6.44 -11.66 -0.31
N SER A 25 -5.99 -11.14 0.85
CA SER A 25 -4.59 -11.23 1.26
C SER A 25 -4.16 -12.69 1.43
N GLY A 26 -2.86 -12.96 1.34
CA GLY A 26 -2.31 -14.29 1.54
C GLY A 26 -1.88 -14.98 0.25
N MET A 27 -1.92 -16.30 0.25
CA MET A 27 -1.47 -17.13 -0.87
C MET A 27 -2.36 -16.99 -2.10
N GLN A 28 -1.76 -16.61 -3.25
CA GLN A 28 -2.46 -16.48 -4.52
C GLN A 28 -2.17 -17.67 -5.46
N VAL A 29 -0.90 -18.01 -5.63
CA VAL A 29 -0.40 -19.23 -6.27
C VAL A 29 0.71 -19.75 -5.37
N CYS A 30 0.63 -21.00 -4.90
CA CYS A 30 1.55 -21.44 -3.87
C CYS A 30 2.12 -22.84 -4.10
N PHE A 31 3.42 -22.94 -3.93
CA PHE A 31 4.22 -24.17 -3.85
C PHE A 31 4.93 -24.19 -2.50
N GLU A 32 4.17 -24.31 -1.43
CA GLU A 32 4.60 -24.04 -0.03
C GLU A 32 5.80 -24.86 0.45
N GLU A 33 6.00 -26.07 -0.08
CA GLU A 33 7.10 -26.95 0.30
C GLU A 33 8.39 -26.69 -0.50
N ASP A 34 8.37 -25.80 -1.49
CA ASP A 34 9.56 -25.48 -2.28
C ASP A 34 10.55 -24.66 -1.46
N GLU A 35 11.86 -24.96 -1.66
CA GLU A 35 12.93 -24.12 -1.13
C GLU A 35 12.93 -22.76 -1.86
N VAL A 36 12.95 -21.65 -1.08
CA VAL A 36 13.07 -20.31 -1.63
C VAL A 36 14.48 -20.11 -2.19
N ARG A 37 14.56 -19.76 -3.47
CA ARG A 37 15.79 -19.43 -4.19
C ARG A 37 16.03 -17.92 -4.33
N GLY A 38 14.97 -17.14 -4.22
CA GLY A 38 14.95 -15.69 -4.26
C GLY A 38 13.53 -15.18 -4.16
N VAL A 39 13.40 -13.98 -3.63
CA VAL A 39 12.12 -13.26 -3.47
C VAL A 39 12.15 -12.01 -4.31
N LEU A 40 11.11 -11.76 -5.11
CA LEU A 40 10.89 -10.51 -5.85
C LEU A 40 9.71 -9.77 -5.24
N LEU A 41 9.92 -8.52 -4.83
CA LEU A 41 8.90 -7.66 -4.23
C LEU A 41 8.32 -6.70 -5.26
N CYS A 42 7.00 -6.56 -5.29
CA CYS A 42 6.28 -5.64 -6.17
C CYS A 42 5.06 -5.02 -5.46
N VAL A 43 4.47 -4.00 -6.05
CA VAL A 43 3.13 -3.52 -5.68
C VAL A 43 2.11 -4.37 -6.42
N ASP A 44 2.23 -4.43 -7.75
CA ASP A 44 1.32 -5.14 -8.64
C ASP A 44 1.97 -6.37 -9.28
N VAL A 45 1.29 -7.52 -9.25
CA VAL A 45 1.75 -8.71 -9.97
C VAL A 45 1.25 -8.66 -11.41
N THR A 46 2.19 -8.49 -12.34
CA THR A 46 1.91 -8.52 -13.79
C THR A 46 2.56 -9.74 -14.44
N PRO A 47 2.16 -10.14 -15.66
CA PRO A 47 2.89 -11.16 -16.41
C PRO A 47 4.39 -10.87 -16.57
N ALA A 48 4.76 -9.59 -16.68
CA ALA A 48 6.16 -9.14 -16.78
C ALA A 48 6.93 -9.34 -15.46
N VAL A 49 6.29 -9.13 -14.31
CA VAL A 49 6.88 -9.38 -12.98
C VAL A 49 7.19 -10.87 -12.80
N ILE A 50 6.32 -11.76 -13.28
CA ILE A 50 6.58 -13.22 -13.23
C ILE A 50 7.75 -13.60 -14.14
N ASP A 51 7.80 -13.03 -15.37
CA ASP A 51 8.93 -13.24 -16.28
C ASP A 51 10.25 -12.72 -15.66
N GLU A 52 10.22 -11.56 -15.01
CA GLU A 52 11.36 -10.99 -14.30
C GLU A 52 11.82 -11.86 -13.13
N ALA A 53 10.89 -12.37 -12.32
CA ALA A 53 11.20 -13.29 -11.22
C ALA A 53 11.92 -14.55 -11.74
N ALA A 54 11.36 -15.17 -12.77
CA ALA A 54 11.97 -16.34 -13.39
C ALA A 54 13.36 -16.05 -13.98
N ALA A 55 13.52 -14.93 -14.67
CA ALA A 55 14.80 -14.51 -15.26
C ALA A 55 15.88 -14.24 -14.19
N LYS A 56 15.49 -13.72 -13.02
CA LYS A 56 16.38 -13.48 -11.87
C LYS A 56 16.58 -14.71 -10.99
N GLY A 57 15.98 -15.86 -11.32
CA GLY A 57 16.06 -17.09 -10.55
C GLY A 57 15.22 -17.09 -9.27
N ALA A 58 14.39 -16.07 -9.05
CA ALA A 58 13.46 -16.02 -7.94
C ALA A 58 12.26 -16.96 -8.20
N ASN A 59 11.84 -17.68 -7.17
CA ASN A 59 10.68 -18.56 -7.23
C ASN A 59 9.55 -18.16 -6.26
N MET A 60 9.65 -16.94 -5.70
CA MET A 60 8.59 -16.33 -4.90
C MET A 60 8.46 -14.86 -5.27
N VAL A 61 7.23 -14.44 -5.52
CA VAL A 61 6.84 -13.04 -5.68
C VAL A 61 5.98 -12.68 -4.48
N ILE A 62 6.30 -11.56 -3.84
CA ILE A 62 5.47 -11.00 -2.78
C ILE A 62 5.00 -9.63 -3.24
N SER A 63 3.69 -9.46 -3.34
CA SER A 63 3.05 -8.23 -3.78
C SER A 63 2.30 -7.54 -2.65
N HIS A 64 1.99 -6.27 -2.87
CA HIS A 64 0.96 -5.61 -2.08
C HIS A 64 -0.41 -6.05 -2.58
N HIS A 65 -0.76 -5.78 -3.83
CA HIS A 65 -2.07 -6.12 -4.39
C HIS A 65 -2.22 -7.60 -4.70
N PRO A 66 -3.36 -8.23 -4.31
CA PRO A 66 -3.67 -9.59 -4.68
C PRO A 66 -4.09 -9.70 -6.14
N VAL A 67 -3.44 -10.58 -6.90
CA VAL A 67 -3.82 -10.82 -8.31
C VAL A 67 -5.20 -11.48 -8.43
N LEU A 68 -5.61 -12.23 -7.41
CA LEU A 68 -6.92 -12.86 -7.30
C LEU A 68 -7.88 -12.06 -6.41
N PHE A 69 -7.89 -10.72 -6.52
CA PHE A 69 -8.79 -9.88 -5.72
C PHE A 69 -10.26 -10.27 -5.89
N ASN A 70 -10.68 -10.52 -7.13
CA ASN A 70 -12.01 -11.04 -7.43
C ASN A 70 -11.94 -12.54 -7.78
N PRO A 71 -12.93 -13.36 -7.36
CA PRO A 71 -12.98 -14.76 -7.71
C PRO A 71 -13.00 -14.98 -9.22
N VAL A 72 -12.10 -15.83 -9.73
CA VAL A 72 -12.06 -16.18 -11.15
C VAL A 72 -12.84 -17.47 -11.42
N LYS A 73 -13.70 -17.46 -12.46
CA LYS A 73 -14.48 -18.63 -12.87
C LYS A 73 -13.78 -19.45 -13.96
N LYS A 74 -12.83 -18.86 -14.68
CA LYS A 74 -12.11 -19.49 -15.79
C LYS A 74 -10.70 -18.96 -15.87
N ILE A 75 -9.74 -19.82 -16.17
CA ILE A 75 -8.36 -19.44 -16.46
C ILE A 75 -8.13 -19.73 -17.95
N VAL A 76 -8.07 -18.66 -18.76
CA VAL A 76 -7.93 -18.74 -20.21
C VAL A 76 -6.84 -17.77 -20.65
N ALA A 77 -5.88 -18.24 -21.44
CA ALA A 77 -4.79 -17.43 -21.95
C ALA A 77 -5.28 -16.20 -22.72
N GLY A 78 -4.57 -15.07 -22.55
CA GLY A 78 -4.94 -13.76 -23.09
C GLY A 78 -5.72 -12.88 -22.12
N GLY A 79 -6.04 -13.36 -20.91
CA GLY A 79 -6.60 -12.56 -19.83
C GLY A 79 -5.53 -12.16 -18.81
N PHE A 80 -5.52 -10.91 -18.35
CA PHE A 80 -4.47 -10.39 -17.45
C PHE A 80 -4.21 -11.31 -16.24
N VAL A 81 -5.25 -11.58 -15.42
CA VAL A 81 -5.15 -12.46 -14.24
C VAL A 81 -4.78 -13.88 -14.64
N SER A 82 -5.40 -14.40 -15.71
CA SER A 82 -5.14 -15.76 -16.19
C SER A 82 -3.69 -15.94 -16.65
N ASP A 83 -3.13 -14.94 -17.34
CA ASP A 83 -1.76 -15.02 -17.83
C ASP A 83 -0.74 -14.98 -16.68
N VAL A 84 -1.00 -14.20 -15.62
CA VAL A 84 -0.19 -14.22 -14.39
C VAL A 84 -0.20 -15.63 -13.78
N ILE A 85 -1.40 -16.21 -13.57
CA ILE A 85 -1.55 -17.53 -12.94
C ILE A 85 -0.86 -18.62 -13.79
N LEU A 86 -1.10 -18.63 -15.10
CA LEU A 86 -0.53 -19.63 -16.02
C LEU A 86 1.00 -19.52 -16.06
N LYS A 87 1.57 -18.30 -16.12
CA LYS A 87 3.02 -18.08 -16.09
C LYS A 87 3.61 -18.50 -14.75
N ALA A 88 3.00 -18.08 -13.63
CA ALA A 88 3.46 -18.45 -12.30
C ALA A 88 3.49 -19.97 -12.11
N ALA A 89 2.41 -20.66 -12.52
CA ALA A 89 2.33 -22.12 -12.45
C ALA A 89 3.38 -22.80 -13.35
N ALA A 90 3.56 -22.31 -14.59
CA ALA A 90 4.52 -22.87 -15.54
C ALA A 90 5.98 -22.66 -15.08
N ALA A 91 6.29 -21.51 -14.51
CA ALA A 91 7.62 -21.18 -13.98
C ALA A 91 7.86 -21.71 -12.56
N ARG A 92 6.84 -22.28 -11.91
CA ARG A 92 6.85 -22.70 -10.51
C ARG A 92 7.24 -21.56 -9.58
N VAL A 93 6.61 -20.38 -9.78
CA VAL A 93 6.76 -19.19 -8.95
C VAL A 93 5.55 -19.10 -8.02
N SER A 94 5.78 -19.06 -6.72
CA SER A 94 4.74 -18.77 -5.72
C SER A 94 4.44 -17.28 -5.68
N ILE A 95 3.16 -16.93 -5.48
CA ILE A 95 2.68 -15.55 -5.32
C ILE A 95 1.98 -15.44 -3.96
N TYR A 96 2.42 -14.50 -3.15
CA TYR A 96 1.81 -14.12 -1.89
C TYR A 96 1.50 -12.62 -1.91
N SER A 97 0.36 -12.20 -1.37
CA SER A 97 -0.01 -10.79 -1.29
C SER A 97 -0.23 -10.35 0.16
N ALA A 98 0.45 -9.29 0.58
CA ALA A 98 0.22 -8.60 1.85
C ALA A 98 -0.45 -7.27 1.52
N HIS A 99 -1.78 -7.24 1.61
CA HIS A 99 -2.62 -6.13 1.14
C HIS A 99 -3.18 -5.38 2.36
N THR A 100 -4.49 -5.40 2.57
CA THR A 100 -5.12 -4.64 3.65
C THR A 100 -4.68 -5.06 5.05
N ASN A 101 -4.23 -6.28 5.26
CA ASN A 101 -3.58 -6.68 6.50
C ASN A 101 -2.29 -5.91 6.78
N LEU A 102 -1.51 -5.57 5.72
CA LEU A 102 -0.31 -4.74 5.83
C LEU A 102 -0.66 -3.26 6.04
N ASP A 103 -1.81 -2.81 5.53
CA ASP A 103 -2.30 -1.44 5.76
C ASP A 103 -2.72 -1.24 7.23
N CYS A 104 -3.36 -2.26 7.81
CA CYS A 104 -3.99 -2.18 9.13
C CYS A 104 -3.04 -2.45 10.29
N VAL A 105 -1.99 -3.26 10.09
CA VAL A 105 -1.06 -3.61 11.18
C VAL A 105 -0.29 -2.39 11.68
N LEU A 106 0.01 -2.34 12.98
CA LEU A 106 0.90 -1.32 13.54
C LEU A 106 2.32 -1.47 12.97
N GLY A 107 2.91 -0.37 12.57
CA GLY A 107 4.19 -0.35 11.84
C GLY A 107 4.06 -0.72 10.36
N GLY A 108 2.83 -0.92 9.87
CA GLY A 108 2.53 -1.25 8.49
C GLY A 108 2.58 -0.04 7.56
N LEU A 109 1.83 -0.12 6.47
CA LEU A 109 1.95 0.80 5.34
C LEU A 109 1.57 2.24 5.71
N ASN A 110 0.44 2.40 6.41
CA ASN A 110 -0.05 3.72 6.84
C ASN A 110 0.88 4.36 7.88
N ASP A 111 1.44 3.59 8.81
CA ASP A 111 2.43 4.08 9.78
C ASP A 111 3.73 4.50 9.09
N PHE A 112 4.18 3.71 8.11
CA PHE A 112 5.40 4.01 7.37
C PHE A 112 5.26 5.32 6.58
N LEU A 113 4.15 5.50 5.87
CA LEU A 113 3.89 6.73 5.13
C LEU A 113 3.75 7.92 6.08
N ALA A 114 2.97 7.79 7.17
CA ALA A 114 2.82 8.86 8.17
C ALA A 114 4.17 9.29 8.75
N GLY A 115 5.02 8.34 9.15
CA GLY A 115 6.36 8.62 9.65
C GLY A 115 7.25 9.32 8.61
N ALA A 116 7.22 8.89 7.35
CA ALA A 116 7.96 9.51 6.26
C ALA A 116 7.49 10.96 6.01
N LEU A 117 6.21 11.23 6.20
CA LEU A 117 5.62 12.57 6.12
C LEU A 117 5.88 13.43 7.37
N GLY A 118 6.51 12.87 8.41
CA GLY A 118 6.77 13.55 9.68
C GLY A 118 5.50 13.80 10.48
N ILE A 119 4.69 12.76 10.58
CA ILE A 119 3.47 12.74 11.38
C ILE A 119 3.72 11.77 12.55
N ASP A 120 3.58 12.26 13.77
CA ASP A 120 3.57 11.42 14.98
C ASP A 120 2.19 10.80 15.15
N VAL A 121 2.10 9.50 14.85
CA VAL A 121 0.84 8.76 14.91
C VAL A 121 0.35 8.62 16.34
N ASP A 122 -0.93 8.92 16.56
CA ASP A 122 -1.65 8.70 17.80
C ASP A 122 -2.38 7.34 17.74
N ILE A 123 -1.76 6.32 18.30
CA ILE A 123 -2.29 4.94 18.27
C ILE A 123 -3.56 4.76 19.12
N GLU A 124 -3.89 5.68 20.03
CA GLU A 124 -5.15 5.65 20.79
C GLU A 124 -6.33 6.12 19.94
N ARG A 125 -6.07 6.94 18.92
CA ARG A 125 -7.09 7.47 18.00
C ARG A 125 -7.27 6.64 16.74
N ALA A 126 -6.20 6.00 16.25
CA ALA A 126 -6.25 5.14 15.08
C ALA A 126 -5.12 4.11 15.18
N GLY A 127 -5.42 2.97 15.79
CA GLY A 127 -4.48 1.89 16.08
C GLY A 127 -4.55 0.74 15.08
N GLU A 128 -4.19 -0.43 15.58
CA GLU A 128 -4.23 -1.67 14.79
C GLU A 128 -5.67 -2.01 14.34
N GLY A 129 -5.80 -2.44 13.09
CA GLY A 129 -7.09 -2.75 12.47
C GLY A 129 -7.74 -1.58 11.72
N GLU A 130 -7.26 -0.34 11.91
CA GLU A 130 -7.77 0.81 11.16
C GLU A 130 -7.02 1.00 9.83
N TYR A 131 -7.76 1.36 8.77
CA TYR A 131 -7.21 1.63 7.42
C TYR A 131 -6.59 3.01 7.27
N TYR A 132 -6.45 3.74 8.35
CA TYR A 132 -5.84 5.06 8.39
C TYR A 132 -5.00 5.24 9.64
N ARG A 133 -4.17 6.27 9.63
CA ARG A 133 -3.50 6.79 10.83
C ARG A 133 -3.83 8.25 10.99
N ILE A 134 -3.92 8.68 12.24
CA ILE A 134 -4.11 10.10 12.59
C ILE A 134 -3.00 10.52 13.54
N GLY A 135 -2.52 11.75 13.41
CA GLY A 135 -1.43 12.19 14.27
C GLY A 135 -1.07 13.65 14.12
N THR A 136 -0.06 14.06 14.88
CA THR A 136 0.45 15.43 14.90
C THR A 136 1.49 15.64 13.80
N VAL A 137 1.35 16.70 13.02
CA VAL A 137 2.33 17.10 12.00
C VAL A 137 3.50 17.83 12.66
N HIS A 138 4.72 17.37 12.39
CA HIS A 138 5.93 18.04 12.91
C HIS A 138 6.14 19.41 12.30
N GLY A 139 6.34 20.40 13.17
CA GLY A 139 6.60 21.79 12.80
C GLY A 139 5.32 22.59 12.57
N SER A 140 5.47 23.90 12.47
CA SER A 140 4.37 24.80 12.12
C SER A 140 4.39 25.01 10.60
N LEU A 141 3.66 24.18 9.87
CA LEU A 141 3.62 24.22 8.41
C LEU A 141 2.29 24.77 7.93
N THR A 142 2.33 25.58 6.85
CA THR A 142 1.12 25.82 6.07
C THR A 142 0.76 24.58 5.25
N PHE A 143 -0.48 24.48 4.83
CA PHE A 143 -0.93 23.38 3.97
C PHE A 143 -0.10 23.28 2.68
N GLY A 144 0.25 24.41 2.06
CA GLY A 144 1.11 24.43 0.88
C GLY A 144 2.49 23.82 1.14
N GLN A 145 3.14 24.20 2.27
CA GLN A 145 4.44 23.63 2.66
C GLN A 145 4.35 22.13 2.95
N PHE A 146 3.26 21.68 3.55
CA PHE A 146 3.04 20.28 3.81
C PHE A 146 2.80 19.48 2.52
N ALA A 147 2.01 20.00 1.58
CA ALA A 147 1.79 19.39 0.26
C ALA A 147 3.10 19.25 -0.53
N GLU A 148 3.97 20.27 -0.50
CA GLU A 148 5.32 20.17 -1.09
C GLU A 148 6.16 19.08 -0.41
N LYS A 149 6.08 18.96 0.92
CA LYS A 149 6.75 17.89 1.65
C LYS A 149 6.23 16.52 1.22
N CYS A 150 4.91 16.35 1.08
CA CYS A 150 4.31 15.12 0.56
C CYS A 150 4.87 14.77 -0.82
N ALA A 151 4.84 15.71 -1.77
CA ALA A 151 5.35 15.52 -3.12
C ALA A 151 6.83 15.07 -3.12
N LYS A 152 7.66 15.73 -2.33
CA LYS A 152 9.09 15.37 -2.19
C LYS A 152 9.29 13.97 -1.59
N THR A 153 8.48 13.63 -0.58
CA THR A 153 8.58 12.34 0.13
C THR A 153 8.23 11.16 -0.78
N VAL A 154 7.15 11.28 -1.55
CA VAL A 154 6.75 10.22 -2.48
C VAL A 154 7.53 10.26 -3.80
N GLY A 155 8.19 11.38 -4.11
CA GLY A 155 8.96 11.57 -5.34
C GLY A 155 8.08 11.71 -6.58
N ALA A 156 6.85 12.25 -6.43
CA ALA A 156 5.86 12.44 -7.48
C ALA A 156 5.02 13.69 -7.22
N GLY A 157 4.29 14.15 -8.24
CA GLY A 157 3.33 15.25 -8.11
C GLY A 157 2.16 14.86 -7.21
N VAL A 158 1.52 15.87 -6.60
CA VAL A 158 0.31 15.69 -5.78
C VAL A 158 -0.78 16.63 -6.25
N ARG A 159 -2.04 16.25 -6.04
CA ARG A 159 -3.19 17.15 -6.20
C ARG A 159 -3.63 17.64 -4.84
N THR A 160 -4.12 18.88 -4.76
CA THR A 160 -4.51 19.50 -3.49
C THR A 160 -5.91 20.10 -3.54
N ILE A 161 -6.60 20.06 -2.41
CA ILE A 161 -7.87 20.76 -2.18
C ILE A 161 -7.70 21.53 -0.87
N GLY A 162 -8.11 22.78 -0.82
CA GLY A 162 -8.12 23.59 0.39
C GLY A 162 -7.27 24.86 0.29
N ASP A 163 -7.22 25.60 1.40
CA ASP A 163 -6.48 26.86 1.52
C ASP A 163 -4.99 26.58 1.80
N MET A 164 -4.11 26.97 0.88
CA MET A 164 -2.67 26.74 0.94
C MET A 164 -1.98 27.46 2.09
N ASP A 165 -2.58 28.53 2.61
CA ASP A 165 -2.04 29.32 3.72
C ASP A 165 -2.52 28.85 5.10
N LYS A 166 -3.51 27.92 5.14
CA LYS A 166 -4.00 27.35 6.40
C LYS A 166 -2.86 26.63 7.13
N VAL A 167 -2.64 26.99 8.41
CA VAL A 167 -1.72 26.26 9.28
C VAL A 167 -2.34 24.92 9.66
N ILE A 168 -1.58 23.86 9.52
CA ILE A 168 -2.00 22.50 9.87
C ILE A 168 -1.21 21.98 11.05
N ALA A 169 -1.88 21.30 11.97
CA ALA A 169 -1.29 20.67 13.15
C ALA A 169 -1.52 19.16 13.19
N THR A 170 -2.63 18.71 12.59
CA THR A 170 -3.02 17.29 12.61
C THR A 170 -3.31 16.79 11.19
N ALA A 171 -2.89 15.55 10.92
CA ALA A 171 -3.12 14.90 9.64
C ALA A 171 -3.72 13.51 9.83
N LEU A 172 -4.59 13.13 8.90
CA LEU A 172 -5.09 11.79 8.71
C LEU A 172 -4.46 11.23 7.43
N VAL A 173 -3.90 10.02 7.49
CA VAL A 173 -3.21 9.36 6.37
C VAL A 173 -3.87 8.03 6.08
N SER A 174 -4.22 7.78 4.82
CA SER A 174 -4.67 6.49 4.31
C SER A 174 -4.09 6.28 2.92
N THR A 175 -3.36 5.19 2.73
CA THR A 175 -2.77 4.80 1.45
C THR A 175 -3.83 4.27 0.47
N GLY A 176 -3.46 4.13 -0.80
CA GLY A 176 -4.28 3.48 -1.82
C GLY A 176 -5.64 4.14 -2.03
N ALA A 177 -6.69 3.34 -2.11
CA ALA A 177 -8.04 3.78 -2.44
C ALA A 177 -8.81 4.46 -1.28
N GLY A 178 -8.12 4.90 -0.20
CA GLY A 178 -8.74 5.57 0.96
C GLY A 178 -9.56 6.82 0.61
N GLY A 179 -9.28 7.46 -0.53
CA GLY A 179 -10.03 8.64 -1.01
C GLY A 179 -11.50 8.40 -1.36
N GLY A 180 -11.97 7.15 -1.31
CA GLY A 180 -13.37 6.78 -1.40
C GLY A 180 -14.09 6.70 -0.04
N ASP A 181 -13.36 6.69 1.06
CA ASP A 181 -13.91 6.56 2.41
C ASP A 181 -14.50 7.88 2.92
N ARG A 182 -15.83 7.93 3.02
CA ARG A 182 -16.55 9.13 3.47
C ARG A 182 -16.44 9.37 4.96
N ASP A 183 -16.23 8.33 5.77
CA ASP A 183 -16.15 8.46 7.22
C ASP A 183 -14.83 9.14 7.63
N MET A 184 -13.75 8.83 6.93
CA MET A 184 -12.46 9.50 7.07
C MET A 184 -12.57 11.02 6.83
N PHE A 185 -13.25 11.44 5.75
CA PHE A 185 -13.48 12.86 5.48
C PHE A 185 -14.45 13.50 6.48
N ALA A 186 -15.45 12.73 6.98
CA ALA A 186 -16.35 13.21 8.01
C ALA A 186 -15.63 13.48 9.34
N MET A 187 -14.58 12.73 9.71
CA MET A 187 -13.73 13.02 10.86
C MET A 187 -13.07 14.40 10.72
N CYS A 188 -12.52 14.71 9.55
CA CYS A 188 -11.93 16.03 9.29
C CYS A 188 -13.00 17.15 9.33
N MET A 189 -14.20 16.90 8.83
CA MET A 189 -15.31 17.85 8.95
C MET A 189 -15.69 18.13 10.40
N ARG A 190 -15.51 17.17 11.31
CA ARG A 190 -15.71 17.37 12.76
C ARG A 190 -14.51 18.04 13.45
N GLY A 191 -13.45 18.36 12.71
CA GLY A 191 -12.24 18.99 13.23
C GLY A 191 -11.26 18.02 13.90
N GLU A 192 -11.37 16.73 13.63
CA GLU A 192 -10.48 15.72 14.19
C GLU A 192 -9.10 15.70 13.51
N ALA A 193 -9.00 16.17 12.26
CA ALA A 193 -7.75 16.44 11.57
C ALA A 193 -7.87 17.68 10.67
N ASP A 194 -6.75 18.39 10.46
CA ASP A 194 -6.69 19.58 9.61
C ASP A 194 -6.54 19.23 8.13
N VAL A 195 -5.90 18.08 7.83
CA VAL A 195 -5.61 17.64 6.48
C VAL A 195 -5.76 16.12 6.35
N VAL A 196 -6.27 15.68 5.21
CA VAL A 196 -6.26 14.27 4.78
C VAL A 196 -5.18 14.08 3.72
N VAL A 197 -4.35 13.03 3.89
CA VAL A 197 -3.42 12.54 2.86
C VAL A 197 -3.91 11.17 2.42
N THR A 198 -4.24 11.03 1.14
CA THR A 198 -4.77 9.77 0.59
C THR A 198 -4.54 9.70 -0.91
N ALA A 199 -5.07 8.67 -1.59
CA ALA A 199 -5.14 8.60 -3.04
C ALA A 199 -6.57 8.30 -3.52
N GLU A 200 -6.79 8.37 -4.82
CA GLU A 200 -8.07 8.07 -5.47
C GLU A 200 -9.29 8.84 -4.92
N VAL A 201 -9.11 10.13 -4.67
CA VAL A 201 -10.21 10.98 -4.19
C VAL A 201 -11.30 11.09 -5.25
N ARG A 202 -12.47 10.56 -4.95
CA ARG A 202 -13.62 10.61 -5.84
C ARG A 202 -14.07 12.05 -6.08
N HIS A 203 -14.54 12.36 -7.29
CA HIS A 203 -14.95 13.72 -7.65
C HIS A 203 -16.04 14.30 -6.72
N ASP A 204 -17.04 13.51 -6.34
CA ASP A 204 -18.09 13.94 -5.41
C ASP A 204 -17.55 14.26 -4.01
N VAL A 205 -16.56 13.49 -3.54
CA VAL A 205 -15.84 13.74 -2.27
C VAL A 205 -15.01 15.01 -2.40
N ALA A 206 -14.25 15.18 -3.50
CA ALA A 206 -13.44 16.36 -3.74
C ALA A 206 -14.27 17.66 -3.72
N VAL A 207 -15.45 17.64 -4.36
CA VAL A 207 -16.38 18.77 -4.34
C VAL A 207 -16.87 19.06 -2.91
N ALA A 208 -17.22 18.03 -2.15
CA ALA A 208 -17.66 18.19 -0.76
C ALA A 208 -16.54 18.77 0.13
N CYS A 209 -15.33 18.27 -0.01
CA CYS A 209 -14.15 18.79 0.71
C CYS A 209 -13.88 20.26 0.40
N ALA A 210 -13.91 20.63 -0.89
CA ALA A 210 -13.72 22.01 -1.32
C ALA A 210 -14.78 22.95 -0.74
N GLN A 211 -16.06 22.53 -0.72
CA GLN A 211 -17.15 23.31 -0.14
C GLN A 211 -17.05 23.43 1.39
N ALA A 212 -16.53 22.40 2.05
CA ALA A 212 -16.33 22.39 3.49
C ALA A 212 -15.04 23.11 3.94
N GLY A 213 -14.17 23.54 3.01
CA GLY A 213 -12.87 24.16 3.33
C GLY A 213 -11.85 23.18 3.94
N LEU A 214 -11.99 21.88 3.64
CA LEU A 214 -11.05 20.85 4.07
C LEU A 214 -9.78 20.89 3.23
N CYS A 215 -8.63 20.63 3.89
CA CYS A 215 -7.37 20.38 3.20
C CYS A 215 -7.23 18.91 2.85
N VAL A 216 -6.90 18.62 1.59
CA VAL A 216 -6.64 17.26 1.12
C VAL A 216 -5.40 17.26 0.24
N VAL A 217 -4.48 16.34 0.50
CA VAL A 217 -3.38 15.99 -0.39
C VAL A 217 -3.72 14.64 -1.01
N GLU A 218 -3.89 14.62 -2.33
CA GLU A 218 -4.09 13.40 -3.08
C GLU A 218 -2.78 12.99 -3.76
N LEU A 219 -2.26 11.86 -3.34
CA LEU A 219 -1.13 11.15 -3.93
C LEU A 219 -1.61 10.29 -5.10
N THR A 220 -0.71 9.72 -5.89
CA THR A 220 -1.09 8.59 -6.74
C THR A 220 -1.20 7.32 -5.89
N HIS A 221 -2.05 6.39 -6.31
CA HIS A 221 -2.21 5.10 -5.64
C HIS A 221 -0.86 4.40 -5.49
N TYR A 222 -0.16 4.19 -6.61
CA TYR A 222 1.15 3.53 -6.63
C TYR A 222 2.19 4.22 -5.73
N ASP A 223 2.28 5.56 -5.76
CA ASP A 223 3.29 6.28 -4.98
C ASP A 223 3.00 6.28 -3.49
N SER A 224 1.72 6.20 -3.09
CA SER A 224 1.35 6.04 -1.68
C SER A 224 1.71 4.65 -1.13
N GLU A 225 1.78 3.61 -1.98
CA GLU A 225 1.91 2.21 -1.57
C GLU A 225 3.24 1.55 -1.96
N LYS A 226 4.04 2.14 -2.85
CA LYS A 226 5.33 1.54 -3.26
C LYS A 226 6.29 1.28 -2.10
N CYS A 227 6.08 1.91 -0.94
CA CYS A 227 6.84 1.66 0.27
C CYS A 227 6.54 0.30 0.92
N ALA A 228 5.45 -0.39 0.56
CA ALA A 228 5.17 -1.77 0.99
C ALA A 228 6.37 -2.70 0.73
N ARG A 229 7.02 -2.52 -0.43
CA ARG A 229 8.22 -3.29 -0.79
C ARG A 229 9.38 -3.08 0.19
N ASN A 230 9.56 -1.85 0.69
CA ASN A 230 10.60 -1.51 1.65
C ASN A 230 10.33 -2.14 3.03
N ILE A 231 9.06 -2.11 3.47
CA ILE A 231 8.62 -2.74 4.73
C ILE A 231 8.90 -4.25 4.67
N LEU A 232 8.43 -4.90 3.60
CA LEU A 232 8.61 -6.34 3.39
C LEU A 232 10.10 -6.73 3.25
N ALA A 233 10.89 -5.92 2.53
CA ALA A 233 12.34 -6.14 2.41
C ALA A 233 13.05 -6.03 3.77
N GLY A 234 12.68 -5.04 4.58
CA GLY A 234 13.23 -4.88 5.94
C GLY A 234 12.86 -6.04 6.85
N LEU A 235 11.59 -6.45 6.84
CA LEU A 235 11.08 -7.58 7.61
C LEU A 235 11.84 -8.87 7.25
N LEU A 236 11.84 -9.23 5.97
CA LEU A 236 12.43 -10.48 5.47
C LEU A 236 13.97 -10.47 5.60
N GLY A 237 14.61 -9.33 5.31
CA GLY A 237 16.05 -9.16 5.48
C GLY A 237 16.50 -9.38 6.92
N SER A 238 15.72 -8.95 7.91
CA SER A 238 15.98 -9.21 9.33
C SER A 238 15.98 -10.70 9.70
N LYS A 239 15.38 -11.54 8.85
CA LYS A 239 15.31 -13.01 8.98
C LYS A 239 16.27 -13.74 8.02
N GLY A 240 17.15 -13.01 7.33
CA GLY A 240 18.14 -13.57 6.43
C GLY A 240 17.58 -13.96 5.05
N VAL A 241 16.47 -13.36 4.62
CA VAL A 241 15.91 -13.55 3.29
C VAL A 241 16.24 -12.33 2.44
N ASP A 242 17.09 -12.51 1.45
CA ASP A 242 17.42 -11.45 0.49
C ASP A 242 16.27 -11.26 -0.51
N CYS A 243 15.88 -10.00 -0.67
CA CYS A 243 14.79 -9.61 -1.57
C CYS A 243 15.30 -8.73 -2.70
N LEU A 244 14.75 -8.94 -3.89
CA LEU A 244 14.92 -8.10 -5.06
C LEU A 244 13.66 -7.25 -5.24
N PHE A 245 13.80 -6.06 -5.83
CA PHE A 245 12.67 -5.24 -6.23
C PHE A 245 12.36 -5.45 -7.71
N ALA A 246 11.07 -5.58 -8.04
CA ALA A 246 10.62 -5.61 -9.42
C ALA A 246 10.88 -4.27 -10.11
N SER A 247 11.10 -4.34 -11.43
CA SER A 247 11.32 -3.17 -12.28
C SER A 247 10.01 -2.46 -12.68
N GLU A 248 8.93 -2.69 -11.94
CA GLU A 248 7.63 -2.06 -12.13
C GLU A 248 7.69 -0.54 -11.95
N LYS A 249 6.75 0.15 -12.56
CA LYS A 249 6.59 1.61 -12.45
C LYS A 249 5.11 1.94 -12.34
N SER A 250 4.82 3.17 -11.89
CA SER A 250 3.47 3.72 -11.99
C SER A 250 2.91 3.52 -13.41
N PRO A 251 1.64 3.11 -13.55
CA PRO A 251 1.00 3.02 -14.86
C PRO A 251 0.73 4.39 -15.49
N TYR A 252 0.86 5.46 -14.73
CA TYR A 252 0.66 6.83 -15.19
C TYR A 252 1.97 7.47 -15.63
N ASN A 253 1.92 8.24 -16.73
CA ASN A 253 3.03 9.10 -17.14
C ASN A 253 2.85 10.45 -16.41
N GLU A 254 3.74 10.76 -15.51
CA GLU A 254 3.78 12.02 -14.77
C GLU A 254 4.98 12.87 -15.21
#